data_d87506e88feb8f7d2b03b457e5adbd58
#
_entry.id   d87506e88feb8f7d2b03b457e5adbd58
#
_cell.length_a   1.000
_cell.length_b   1.000
_cell.length_c   1.000
_cell.angle_alpha   90.00
_cell.angle_beta   90.00
_cell.angle_gamma   90.00
#
_symmetry.space_group_name_H-M   'P 1'
#
loop_
_entity.id
_entity.type
_entity.pdbx_description
1 polymer ?
#
loop_
_entity_poly.entity_id
_entity_poly.type
_entity_poly.pdbx_seq_one_letter_code
_entity_poly.pdbx_strand_id
1 'polypeptide(L)'
;WAGKPCAMDDINKIANSFNLKVIEDACHAIQGEYNEKRCGSLGDIGCFSFHPLKNLNVWGDGGIVTTNNKEIAERIKLIRNHGLVNRDTCVEFAYNSRLDTIQAVIAKYLIEKKILENITFSRIRNSLLLDELLGDIPEIQLVKRSPSLKEVFHLYMFKTSRRDELYKHLRNQNIDAKIHYPTPMHLQPAAKYLGYKLGDFPIAESLANQSISLPVHEFIDESKVVRMSECIHSFF
;
A
#
# COMPACT_ATOMS: atom_id res chain seq x y z
N TRP A 1 -3.35 2.58 -1.96
CA TRP A 1 -2.39 1.94 -2.88
C TRP A 1 -1.04 2.65 -2.81
N ALA A 2 0.05 1.89 -2.86
CA ALA A 2 1.43 2.40 -2.82
C ALA A 2 1.79 3.26 -1.57
N GLY A 3 0.89 3.44 -0.64
CA GLY A 3 1.07 4.31 0.53
C GLY A 3 0.45 5.70 0.40
N LYS A 4 -0.33 5.94 -0.66
CA LYS A 4 -1.06 7.18 -0.89
C LYS A 4 -2.50 7.04 -0.38
N PRO A 5 -2.94 7.88 0.57
CA PRO A 5 -4.32 7.90 1.04
C PRO A 5 -5.33 8.25 -0.07
N CYS A 6 -6.53 7.69 0.01
CA CYS A 6 -7.65 8.04 -0.87
C CYS A 6 -8.29 9.39 -0.48
N ALA A 7 -9.09 9.96 -1.38
CA ALA A 7 -9.93 11.14 -1.10
C ALA A 7 -11.13 10.73 -0.22
N MET A 8 -10.88 10.52 1.08
CA MET A 8 -11.83 9.91 1.99
C MET A 8 -13.07 10.77 2.27
N ASP A 9 -12.95 12.10 2.19
CA ASP A 9 -14.13 12.97 2.35
C ASP A 9 -15.15 12.75 1.24
N ASP A 10 -14.70 12.59 -0.01
CA ASP A 10 -15.58 12.31 -1.15
C ASP A 10 -16.19 10.91 -1.06
N ILE A 11 -15.37 9.92 -0.69
CA ILE A 11 -15.82 8.53 -0.48
C ILE A 11 -16.89 8.47 0.61
N ASN A 12 -16.63 9.09 1.77
CA ASN A 12 -17.56 9.11 2.89
C ASN A 12 -18.86 9.86 2.55
N LYS A 13 -18.77 10.95 1.78
CA LYS A 13 -19.96 11.67 1.30
C LYS A 13 -20.85 10.76 0.45
N ILE A 14 -20.27 10.01 -0.48
CA ILE A 14 -21.01 9.05 -1.31
C ILE A 14 -21.58 7.93 -0.42
N ALA A 15 -20.77 7.32 0.44
CA ALA A 15 -21.17 6.25 1.33
C ALA A 15 -22.38 6.66 2.21
N ASN A 16 -22.31 7.85 2.79
CA ASN A 16 -23.41 8.39 3.60
C ASN A 16 -24.70 8.60 2.80
N SER A 17 -24.61 9.07 1.55
CA SER A 17 -25.80 9.30 0.70
C SER A 17 -26.51 8.00 0.32
N PHE A 18 -25.80 6.86 0.35
CA PHE A 18 -26.33 5.53 0.04
C PHE A 18 -26.43 4.62 1.28
N ASN A 19 -26.20 5.15 2.49
CA ASN A 19 -26.16 4.38 3.75
C ASN A 19 -25.21 3.16 3.68
N LEU A 20 -24.04 3.35 3.09
CA LEU A 20 -23.01 2.30 2.95
C LEU A 20 -21.98 2.38 4.06
N LYS A 21 -21.38 1.24 4.37
CA LYS A 21 -20.24 1.13 5.27
C LYS A 21 -18.93 1.23 4.48
N VAL A 22 -17.94 1.87 5.08
CA VAL A 22 -16.63 2.09 4.45
C VAL A 22 -15.57 1.27 5.17
N ILE A 23 -14.92 0.38 4.44
CA ILE A 23 -13.74 -0.36 4.89
C ILE A 23 -12.53 0.21 4.17
N GLU A 24 -11.57 0.74 4.93
CA GLU A 24 -10.28 1.20 4.39
C GLU A 24 -9.34 0.01 4.24
N ASP A 25 -8.93 -0.31 3.01
CA ASP A 25 -7.74 -1.12 2.78
C ASP A 25 -6.50 -0.22 2.91
N ALA A 26 -6.04 -0.06 4.15
CA ALA A 26 -4.86 0.72 4.51
C ALA A 26 -3.59 -0.14 4.59
N CYS A 27 -3.56 -1.32 3.92
CA CYS A 27 -2.44 -2.27 3.97
C CYS A 27 -1.11 -1.71 3.45
N HIS A 28 -1.12 -0.61 2.72
CA HIS A 28 0.06 0.12 2.26
C HIS A 28 0.26 1.47 2.97
N ALA A 29 -0.66 1.89 3.84
CA ALA A 29 -0.76 3.26 4.30
C ALA A 29 -0.65 3.43 5.83
N ILE A 30 0.05 2.50 6.51
CA ILE A 30 0.33 2.66 7.94
C ILE A 30 1.13 3.96 8.16
N GLN A 31 0.71 4.79 9.14
CA GLN A 31 1.16 6.17 9.35
C GLN A 31 0.82 7.17 8.22
N GLY A 32 0.07 6.75 7.18
CA GLY A 32 -0.50 7.66 6.20
C GLY A 32 -1.55 8.57 6.81
N GLU A 33 -1.70 9.79 6.26
CA GLU A 33 -2.68 10.75 6.76
C GLU A 33 -3.41 11.42 5.59
N TYR A 34 -4.70 11.67 5.80
CA TYR A 34 -5.56 12.48 4.95
C TYR A 34 -6.13 13.62 5.79
N ASN A 35 -5.83 14.89 5.43
CA ASN A 35 -6.23 16.06 6.22
C ASN A 35 -5.87 15.89 7.71
N GLU A 36 -4.61 15.51 8.02
CA GLU A 36 -4.05 15.29 9.37
C GLU A 36 -4.69 14.16 10.18
N LYS A 37 -5.60 13.40 9.57
CA LYS A 37 -6.22 12.22 10.19
C LYS A 37 -5.58 10.94 9.67
N ARG A 38 -5.32 9.99 10.56
CA ARG A 38 -4.67 8.72 10.23
C ARG A 38 -5.52 7.83 9.34
N CYS A 39 -4.94 7.26 8.29
CA CYS A 39 -5.54 6.13 7.58
C CYS A 39 -5.90 5.01 8.54
N GLY A 40 -6.99 4.31 8.25
CA GLY A 40 -7.57 3.28 9.12
C GLY A 40 -8.48 3.82 10.23
N SER A 41 -8.69 5.15 10.29
CA SER A 41 -9.66 5.80 11.19
C SER A 41 -10.64 6.71 10.44
N LEU A 42 -10.62 6.69 9.12
CA LEU A 42 -11.38 7.58 8.25
C LEU A 42 -12.69 6.95 7.80
N GLY A 43 -12.78 5.62 7.77
CA GLY A 43 -13.97 4.82 7.51
C GLY A 43 -14.54 4.18 8.79
N ASP A 44 -15.47 3.24 8.62
CA ASP A 44 -16.03 2.44 9.72
C ASP A 44 -15.01 1.41 10.25
N ILE A 45 -14.16 0.89 9.36
CA ILE A 45 -13.14 -0.13 9.63
C ILE A 45 -11.87 0.22 8.84
N GLY A 46 -10.70 0.08 9.47
CA GLY A 46 -9.40 0.11 8.81
C GLY A 46 -8.71 -1.25 8.86
N CYS A 47 -8.08 -1.65 7.75
CA CYS A 47 -7.33 -2.90 7.65
C CYS A 47 -5.88 -2.61 7.31
N PHE A 48 -4.94 -3.22 8.05
CA PHE A 48 -3.50 -3.09 7.84
C PHE A 48 -2.84 -4.45 7.70
N SER A 49 -1.84 -4.53 6.84
CA SER A 49 -1.00 -5.71 6.67
C SER A 49 0.33 -5.54 7.41
N PHE A 50 0.78 -6.61 8.05
CA PHE A 50 2.11 -6.73 8.67
C PHE A 50 3.01 -7.70 7.89
N HIS A 51 2.63 -8.04 6.66
CA HIS A 51 3.43 -8.89 5.78
C HIS A 51 4.89 -8.39 5.73
N PRO A 52 5.92 -9.27 5.61
CA PRO A 52 7.35 -8.90 5.68
C PRO A 52 7.81 -7.79 4.74
N LEU A 53 7.10 -7.50 3.66
CA LEU A 53 7.43 -6.42 2.73
C LEU A 53 6.73 -5.08 3.04
N LYS A 54 5.91 -5.01 4.10
CA LYS A 54 5.20 -3.77 4.46
C LYS A 54 6.08 -2.83 5.28
N ASN A 55 5.69 -1.54 5.35
CA ASN A 55 6.41 -0.53 6.13
C ASN A 55 6.47 -0.90 7.62
N LEU A 56 5.37 -1.37 8.20
CA LEU A 56 5.38 -2.10 9.46
C LEU A 56 5.30 -3.59 9.13
N ASN A 57 6.36 -4.31 9.36
CA ASN A 57 6.44 -5.73 9.04
C ASN A 57 6.76 -6.57 10.28
N VAL A 58 6.36 -7.82 10.23
CA VAL A 58 6.69 -8.82 11.25
C VAL A 58 7.42 -10.00 10.59
N TRP A 59 7.82 -11.01 11.35
CA TRP A 59 8.61 -12.14 10.85
C TRP A 59 7.73 -13.27 10.30
N GLY A 60 6.72 -12.90 9.54
CA GLY A 60 5.75 -13.78 8.91
C GLY A 60 4.52 -12.99 8.51
N ASP A 61 3.41 -13.66 8.27
CA ASP A 61 2.15 -12.99 7.96
C ASP A 61 1.49 -12.42 9.21
N GLY A 62 0.80 -11.31 9.05
CA GLY A 62 0.05 -10.65 10.10
C GLY A 62 -0.74 -9.46 9.59
N GLY A 63 -1.58 -8.95 10.44
CA GLY A 63 -2.37 -7.75 10.17
C GLY A 63 -3.15 -7.31 11.41
N ILE A 64 -3.74 -6.14 11.30
CA ILE A 64 -4.60 -5.58 12.34
C ILE A 64 -5.81 -4.90 11.70
N VAL A 65 -6.94 -4.97 12.40
CA VAL A 65 -8.16 -4.24 12.07
C VAL A 65 -8.40 -3.19 13.14
N THR A 66 -8.74 -1.99 12.70
CA THR A 66 -9.08 -0.85 13.57
C THR A 66 -10.52 -0.41 13.36
N THR A 67 -11.22 -0.04 14.41
CA THR A 67 -12.55 0.56 14.34
C THR A 67 -12.84 1.34 15.63
N ASN A 68 -13.64 2.41 15.52
CA ASN A 68 -14.17 3.16 16.65
C ASN A 68 -15.55 2.63 17.11
N ASN A 69 -16.12 1.66 16.38
CA ASN A 69 -17.41 1.06 16.72
C ASN A 69 -17.21 -0.18 17.57
N LYS A 70 -17.75 -0.14 18.80
CA LYS A 70 -17.63 -1.24 19.78
C LYS A 70 -18.28 -2.54 19.30
N GLU A 71 -19.44 -2.45 18.64
CA GLU A 71 -20.15 -3.64 18.14
C GLU A 71 -19.33 -4.33 17.04
N ILE A 72 -18.77 -3.56 16.11
CA ILE A 72 -17.87 -4.08 15.08
C ILE A 72 -16.63 -4.71 15.73
N ALA A 73 -16.03 -4.07 16.75
CA ALA A 73 -14.86 -4.60 17.42
C ALA A 73 -15.16 -5.96 18.10
N GLU A 74 -16.28 -6.08 18.81
CA GLU A 74 -16.66 -7.34 19.44
C GLU A 74 -17.00 -8.41 18.40
N ARG A 75 -17.66 -8.03 17.30
CA ARG A 75 -17.95 -8.94 16.20
C ARG A 75 -16.66 -9.48 15.56
N ILE A 76 -15.66 -8.64 15.31
CA ILE A 76 -14.37 -9.04 14.74
C ILE A 76 -13.62 -9.97 15.70
N LYS A 77 -13.61 -9.67 17.00
CA LYS A 77 -12.99 -10.55 18.00
C LYS A 77 -13.60 -11.96 17.98
N LEU A 78 -14.91 -12.06 17.80
CA LEU A 78 -15.62 -13.32 17.73
C LEU A 78 -15.23 -14.10 16.45
N ILE A 79 -15.39 -13.49 15.27
CA ILE A 79 -15.20 -14.18 13.99
C ILE A 79 -13.73 -14.54 13.72
N ARG A 80 -12.75 -13.76 14.21
CA ARG A 80 -11.33 -14.09 14.06
C ARG A 80 -10.88 -15.31 14.87
N ASN A 81 -11.70 -15.75 15.84
CA ASN A 81 -11.41 -16.84 16.77
C ASN A 81 -12.50 -17.91 16.76
N HIS A 82 -12.78 -18.48 15.59
CA HIS A 82 -13.70 -19.62 15.39
C HIS A 82 -15.16 -19.35 15.81
N GLY A 83 -15.57 -18.10 16.05
CA GLY A 83 -16.89 -17.80 16.60
C GLY A 83 -17.06 -18.19 18.07
N LEU A 84 -15.94 -18.29 18.82
CA LEU A 84 -15.91 -18.71 20.20
C LEU A 84 -16.13 -17.51 21.14
N VAL A 85 -17.15 -17.58 21.99
CA VAL A 85 -17.38 -16.64 23.11
C VAL A 85 -16.57 -17.01 24.36
N ASN A 86 -16.21 -18.27 24.48
CA ASN A 86 -15.29 -18.83 25.49
C ASN A 86 -14.66 -20.11 24.90
N ARG A 87 -13.82 -20.82 25.72
CA ARG A 87 -13.11 -22.00 25.28
C ARG A 87 -14.00 -23.11 24.70
N ASP A 88 -15.19 -23.24 25.24
CA ASP A 88 -16.04 -24.41 25.05
C ASP A 88 -17.35 -24.11 24.28
N THR A 89 -17.61 -22.81 23.98
CA THR A 89 -18.89 -22.38 23.38
C THR A 89 -18.63 -21.64 22.08
N CYS A 90 -18.98 -22.27 20.95
CA CYS A 90 -19.02 -21.67 19.62
C CYS A 90 -20.45 -21.22 19.34
N VAL A 91 -20.66 -19.94 19.05
CA VAL A 91 -21.99 -19.36 18.73
C VAL A 91 -22.22 -19.22 17.24
N GLU A 92 -21.18 -19.32 16.43
CA GLU A 92 -21.25 -19.35 14.97
C GLU A 92 -20.00 -19.99 14.38
N PHE A 93 -20.08 -20.55 13.17
CA PHE A 93 -18.91 -21.03 12.46
C PHE A 93 -18.15 -19.85 11.83
N ALA A 94 -16.87 -19.76 12.13
CA ALA A 94 -15.99 -18.69 11.67
C ALA A 94 -14.57 -19.21 11.45
N TYR A 95 -13.63 -18.29 11.22
CA TYR A 95 -12.26 -18.62 10.81
C TYR A 95 -11.30 -18.56 12.01
N ASN A 96 -10.13 -19.17 11.84
CA ASN A 96 -8.95 -18.84 12.60
C ASN A 96 -8.17 -17.74 11.87
N SER A 97 -8.28 -16.50 12.37
CA SER A 97 -7.56 -15.33 11.86
C SER A 97 -6.88 -14.59 13.02
N ARG A 98 -6.09 -15.36 13.78
CA ARG A 98 -5.35 -14.83 14.94
C ARG A 98 -3.95 -14.41 14.51
N LEU A 99 -3.44 -13.35 15.14
CA LEU A 99 -2.02 -12.99 15.05
C LEU A 99 -1.26 -13.76 16.14
N ASP A 100 -0.18 -14.43 15.76
CA ASP A 100 0.71 -15.09 16.73
C ASP A 100 1.34 -14.06 17.68
N THR A 101 1.46 -14.44 18.94
CA THR A 101 1.98 -13.52 19.98
C THR A 101 3.38 -13.02 19.66
N ILE A 102 4.25 -13.84 19.08
CA ILE A 102 5.58 -13.41 18.69
C ILE A 102 5.54 -12.30 17.64
N GLN A 103 4.65 -12.40 16.66
CA GLN A 103 4.49 -11.37 15.63
C GLN A 103 3.94 -10.07 16.24
N ALA A 104 3.01 -10.16 17.19
CA ALA A 104 2.50 -9.01 17.91
C ALA A 104 3.60 -8.31 18.74
N VAL A 105 4.50 -9.07 19.36
CA VAL A 105 5.66 -8.53 20.11
C VAL A 105 6.60 -7.77 19.18
N ILE A 106 6.88 -8.30 17.97
CA ILE A 106 7.72 -7.64 16.98
C ILE A 106 7.09 -6.33 16.53
N ALA A 107 5.81 -6.34 16.13
CA ALA A 107 5.10 -5.13 15.73
C ALA A 107 5.10 -4.07 16.85
N LYS A 108 4.82 -4.47 18.08
CA LYS A 108 4.87 -3.60 19.26
C LYS A 108 6.24 -2.99 19.46
N TYR A 109 7.31 -3.79 19.36
CA TYR A 109 8.69 -3.33 19.49
C TYR A 109 9.04 -2.26 18.45
N LEU A 110 8.68 -2.49 17.17
CA LEU A 110 8.95 -1.54 16.09
C LEU A 110 8.24 -0.20 16.30
N ILE A 111 7.04 -0.22 16.86
CA ILE A 111 6.26 0.98 17.19
C ILE A 111 6.85 1.70 18.42
N GLU A 112 7.05 1.01 19.53
CA GLU A 112 7.51 1.61 20.79
C GLU A 112 8.93 2.17 20.71
N LYS A 113 9.79 1.55 19.89
CA LYS A 113 11.15 2.03 19.62
C LYS A 113 11.23 3.10 18.51
N LYS A 114 10.10 3.55 17.99
CA LYS A 114 10.01 4.54 16.91
C LYS A 114 10.75 4.13 15.63
N ILE A 115 10.97 2.82 15.45
CA ILE A 115 11.63 2.29 14.23
C ILE A 115 10.73 2.53 13.03
N LEU A 116 9.40 2.34 13.19
CA LEU A 116 8.43 2.59 12.15
C LEU A 116 8.44 4.06 11.67
N GLU A 117 8.60 5.02 12.57
CA GLU A 117 8.71 6.44 12.23
C GLU A 117 9.95 6.70 11.37
N ASN A 118 11.09 6.10 11.72
CA ASN A 118 12.33 6.23 10.95
C ASN A 118 12.21 5.58 9.56
N ILE A 119 11.57 4.42 9.46
CA ILE A 119 11.25 3.77 8.18
C ILE A 119 10.41 4.70 7.32
N THR A 120 9.33 5.24 7.87
CA THR A 120 8.43 6.14 7.15
C THR A 120 9.14 7.42 6.71
N PHE A 121 9.92 8.03 7.59
CA PHE A 121 10.71 9.23 7.27
C PHE A 121 11.68 8.98 6.12
N SER A 122 12.43 7.87 6.17
CA SER A 122 13.41 7.53 5.13
C SER A 122 12.73 7.32 3.77
N ARG A 123 11.58 6.62 3.75
CA ARG A 123 10.80 6.40 2.51
C ARG A 123 10.28 7.71 1.92
N ILE A 124 9.75 8.59 2.75
CA ILE A 124 9.28 9.92 2.32
C ILE A 124 10.45 10.73 1.75
N ARG A 125 11.57 10.84 2.47
CA ARG A 125 12.77 11.57 2.03
C ARG A 125 13.26 11.06 0.67
N ASN A 126 13.45 9.75 0.53
CA ASN A 126 13.96 9.13 -0.69
C ASN A 126 13.01 9.34 -1.88
N SER A 127 11.70 9.27 -1.61
CA SER A 127 10.68 9.45 -2.66
C SER A 127 10.56 10.90 -3.13
N LEU A 128 10.65 11.87 -2.22
CA LEU A 128 10.62 13.29 -2.59
C LEU A 128 11.88 13.67 -3.36
N LEU A 129 13.03 13.12 -2.99
CA LEU A 129 14.27 13.32 -3.76
C LEU A 129 14.16 12.73 -5.17
N LEU A 130 13.53 11.57 -5.34
CA LEU A 130 13.25 11.02 -6.67
C LEU A 130 12.26 11.90 -7.47
N ASP A 131 11.23 12.46 -6.83
CA ASP A 131 10.32 13.40 -7.51
C ASP A 131 11.08 14.63 -8.03
N GLU A 132 12.02 15.17 -7.24
CA GLU A 132 12.87 16.30 -7.63
C GLU A 132 13.79 15.93 -8.79
N LEU A 133 14.51 14.81 -8.67
CA LEU A 133 15.52 14.38 -9.64
C LEU A 133 14.94 13.85 -10.96
N LEU A 134 13.69 13.42 -11.00
CA LEU A 134 13.06 12.86 -12.21
C LEU A 134 12.02 13.81 -12.84
N GLY A 135 11.78 14.96 -12.20
CA GLY A 135 10.70 15.88 -12.61
C GLY A 135 10.94 16.60 -13.94
N ASP A 136 12.18 16.63 -14.44
CA ASP A 136 12.59 17.26 -15.68
C ASP A 136 12.59 16.30 -16.90
N ILE A 137 12.30 15.01 -16.71
CA ILE A 137 12.24 14.02 -17.79
C ILE A 137 10.83 14.00 -18.41
N PRO A 138 10.64 14.49 -19.66
CA PRO A 138 9.31 14.62 -20.25
C PRO A 138 8.58 13.28 -20.46
N GLU A 139 9.32 12.19 -20.63
CA GLU A 139 8.79 10.84 -20.87
C GLU A 139 8.28 10.16 -19.59
N ILE A 140 8.53 10.78 -18.42
CA ILE A 140 8.11 10.27 -17.12
C ILE A 140 6.89 11.05 -16.64
N GLN A 141 5.85 10.33 -16.25
CA GLN A 141 4.70 10.90 -15.55
C GLN A 141 4.77 10.55 -14.08
N LEU A 142 5.19 11.50 -13.25
CA LEU A 142 5.18 11.37 -11.79
C LEU A 142 3.76 11.39 -11.23
N VAL A 143 3.58 10.76 -10.06
CA VAL A 143 2.31 10.82 -9.32
C VAL A 143 2.17 12.22 -8.70
N LYS A 144 1.07 12.89 -8.96
CA LYS A 144 0.79 14.22 -8.37
C LYS A 144 0.69 14.12 -6.84
N ARG A 145 1.51 14.91 -6.14
CA ARG A 145 1.48 15.03 -4.68
C ARG A 145 0.47 16.08 -4.23
N SER A 146 -0.04 15.91 -3.01
CA SER A 146 -0.97 16.87 -2.40
C SER A 146 -0.53 17.19 -0.97
N PRO A 147 -0.52 18.46 -0.56
CA PRO A 147 -0.14 18.84 0.80
C PRO A 147 -1.13 18.37 1.87
N SER A 148 -2.35 18.00 1.48
CA SER A 148 -3.35 17.42 2.38
C SER A 148 -3.12 15.94 2.69
N LEU A 149 -2.13 15.30 2.04
CA LEU A 149 -1.83 13.88 2.16
C LEU A 149 -0.43 13.68 2.72
N LYS A 150 -0.31 12.86 3.75
CA LYS A 150 0.96 12.26 4.13
C LYS A 150 1.07 10.90 3.48
N GLU A 151 1.71 10.86 2.31
CA GLU A 151 2.03 9.62 1.60
C GLU A 151 3.21 8.93 2.29
N VAL A 152 3.14 7.61 2.50
CA VAL A 152 4.17 6.84 3.24
C VAL A 152 5.00 5.92 2.36
N PHE A 153 4.80 5.97 1.08
CA PHE A 153 5.61 5.33 0.04
C PHE A 153 5.96 3.87 0.34
N HIS A 154 4.92 3.03 0.51
CA HIS A 154 5.16 1.59 0.44
C HIS A 154 5.82 1.23 -0.90
N LEU A 155 5.38 1.87 -1.98
CA LEU A 155 6.00 1.84 -3.30
C LEU A 155 6.22 3.28 -3.79
N TYR A 156 7.37 3.55 -4.39
CA TYR A 156 7.56 4.72 -5.25
C TYR A 156 7.29 4.31 -6.68
N MET A 157 6.37 4.99 -7.34
CA MET A 157 5.90 4.62 -8.67
C MET A 157 5.78 5.84 -9.57
N PHE A 158 6.07 5.63 -10.86
CA PHE A 158 5.78 6.58 -11.93
C PHE A 158 5.37 5.81 -13.19
N LYS A 159 4.97 6.53 -14.25
CA LYS A 159 4.59 5.94 -15.53
C LYS A 159 5.49 6.41 -16.64
N THR A 160 5.73 5.53 -17.61
CA THR A 160 6.34 5.85 -18.89
C THR A 160 5.85 4.89 -19.96
N SER A 161 5.72 5.36 -21.20
CA SER A 161 5.36 4.52 -22.34
C SER A 161 6.46 3.50 -22.68
N ARG A 162 7.71 3.75 -22.25
CA ARG A 162 8.87 2.88 -22.45
C ARG A 162 9.16 1.98 -21.23
N ARG A 163 8.13 1.63 -20.46
CA ARG A 163 8.24 0.93 -19.18
C ARG A 163 9.07 -0.36 -19.27
N ASP A 164 8.83 -1.21 -20.25
CA ASP A 164 9.51 -2.52 -20.33
C ASP A 164 10.99 -2.38 -20.75
N GLU A 165 11.30 -1.40 -21.58
CA GLU A 165 12.70 -1.09 -21.95
C GLU A 165 13.45 -0.51 -20.74
N LEU A 166 12.85 0.47 -20.06
CA LEU A 166 13.40 1.06 -18.84
C LEU A 166 13.58 0.01 -17.74
N TYR A 167 12.60 -0.88 -17.53
CA TYR A 167 12.71 -1.96 -16.58
C TYR A 167 13.94 -2.84 -16.86
N LYS A 168 14.14 -3.27 -18.11
CA LYS A 168 15.31 -4.08 -18.51
C LYS A 168 16.62 -3.30 -18.31
N HIS A 169 16.64 -2.02 -18.68
CA HIS A 169 17.82 -1.15 -18.49
C HIS A 169 18.21 -1.08 -17.00
N LEU A 170 17.26 -0.74 -16.12
CA LEU A 170 17.49 -0.64 -14.68
C LEU A 170 17.96 -1.97 -14.06
N ARG A 171 17.34 -3.10 -14.46
CA ARG A 171 17.74 -4.43 -14.01
C ARG A 171 19.18 -4.78 -14.42
N ASN A 172 19.60 -4.41 -15.63
CA ASN A 172 20.97 -4.60 -16.11
C ASN A 172 21.98 -3.72 -15.34
N GLN A 173 21.53 -2.61 -14.77
CA GLN A 173 22.32 -1.73 -13.91
C GLN A 173 22.27 -2.14 -12.42
N ASN A 174 21.74 -3.34 -12.11
CA ASN A 174 21.54 -3.85 -10.75
C ASN A 174 20.62 -2.96 -9.87
N ILE A 175 19.68 -2.24 -10.48
CA ILE A 175 18.62 -1.53 -9.77
C ILE A 175 17.41 -2.45 -9.71
N ASP A 176 16.90 -2.72 -8.48
CA ASP A 176 15.79 -3.64 -8.26
C ASP A 176 14.43 -2.99 -8.55
N ALA A 177 14.27 -2.48 -9.78
CA ALA A 177 12.99 -2.01 -10.26
C ALA A 177 11.97 -3.16 -10.33
N LYS A 178 10.69 -2.86 -10.10
CA LYS A 178 9.58 -3.82 -10.12
C LYS A 178 8.40 -3.29 -10.93
N ILE A 179 7.51 -4.20 -11.33
CA ILE A 179 6.24 -3.88 -12.00
C ILE A 179 5.10 -4.34 -11.10
N HIS A 180 4.27 -3.40 -10.63
CA HIS A 180 3.12 -3.66 -9.76
C HIS A 180 1.83 -3.11 -10.41
N TYR A 181 1.03 -3.94 -11.17
CA TYR A 181 1.29 -5.34 -11.59
C TYR A 181 1.12 -5.42 -13.10
N PRO A 182 1.77 -6.37 -13.81
CA PRO A 182 1.78 -6.37 -15.27
C PRO A 182 0.45 -6.78 -15.89
N THR A 183 -0.43 -7.46 -15.13
CA THR A 183 -1.75 -7.89 -15.60
C THR A 183 -2.83 -7.30 -14.72
N PRO A 184 -3.76 -6.50 -15.26
CA PRO A 184 -4.87 -5.94 -14.49
C PRO A 184 -5.81 -7.07 -14.00
N MET A 185 -6.50 -6.83 -12.86
CA MET A 185 -7.30 -7.86 -12.19
C MET A 185 -8.37 -8.47 -13.08
N HIS A 186 -9.06 -7.67 -13.92
CA HIS A 186 -10.12 -8.16 -14.81
C HIS A 186 -9.62 -9.08 -15.93
N LEU A 187 -8.30 -9.03 -16.24
CA LEU A 187 -7.66 -9.92 -17.23
C LEU A 187 -6.96 -11.13 -16.59
N GLN A 188 -7.01 -11.26 -15.28
CA GLN A 188 -6.49 -12.45 -14.60
C GLN A 188 -7.34 -13.69 -14.92
N PRO A 189 -6.73 -14.89 -15.05
CA PRO A 189 -7.48 -16.12 -15.29
C PRO A 189 -8.61 -16.34 -14.30
N ALA A 190 -8.40 -15.99 -13.02
CA ALA A 190 -9.42 -16.10 -11.97
C ALA A 190 -10.65 -15.21 -12.21
N ALA A 191 -10.51 -14.11 -12.97
CA ALA A 191 -11.63 -13.19 -13.27
C ALA A 191 -12.38 -13.56 -14.57
N LYS A 192 -11.97 -14.61 -15.28
CA LYS A 192 -12.56 -15.00 -16.58
C LYS A 192 -14.06 -15.20 -16.54
N TYR A 193 -14.60 -15.69 -15.41
CA TYR A 193 -16.04 -15.91 -15.22
C TYR A 193 -16.86 -14.62 -15.21
N LEU A 194 -16.25 -13.45 -15.00
CA LEU A 194 -16.91 -12.14 -15.03
C LEU A 194 -17.16 -11.63 -16.46
N GLY A 195 -16.55 -12.26 -17.48
CA GLY A 195 -16.77 -11.92 -18.89
C GLY A 195 -16.07 -10.65 -19.38
N TYR A 196 -15.23 -10.01 -18.55
CA TYR A 196 -14.46 -8.83 -18.95
C TYR A 196 -13.36 -9.17 -19.94
N LYS A 197 -13.02 -8.20 -20.79
CA LYS A 197 -12.01 -8.31 -21.84
C LYS A 197 -11.15 -7.04 -21.91
N LEU A 198 -10.10 -7.12 -22.70
CA LEU A 198 -9.23 -5.97 -22.99
C LEU A 198 -10.05 -4.81 -23.57
N GLY A 199 -9.84 -3.61 -23.02
CA GLY A 199 -10.56 -2.38 -23.35
C GLY A 199 -11.70 -2.03 -22.41
N ASP A 200 -12.15 -2.95 -21.55
CA ASP A 200 -13.25 -2.68 -20.62
C ASP A 200 -12.81 -1.75 -19.46
N PHE A 201 -11.53 -1.76 -19.09
CA PHE A 201 -10.98 -0.90 -18.03
C PHE A 201 -9.69 -0.21 -18.49
N PRO A 202 -9.78 0.77 -19.44
CA PRO A 202 -8.61 1.33 -20.11
C PRO A 202 -7.61 2.01 -19.18
N ILE A 203 -8.06 2.59 -18.06
CA ILE A 203 -7.18 3.21 -17.07
C ILE A 203 -6.36 2.15 -16.32
N ALA A 204 -6.99 1.07 -15.86
CA ALA A 204 -6.29 -0.02 -15.18
C ALA A 204 -5.29 -0.72 -16.12
N GLU A 205 -5.66 -0.90 -17.39
CA GLU A 205 -4.83 -1.48 -18.43
C GLU A 205 -3.62 -0.58 -18.74
N SER A 206 -3.84 0.73 -18.86
CA SER A 206 -2.77 1.71 -19.04
C SER A 206 -1.80 1.70 -17.86
N LEU A 207 -2.31 1.66 -16.62
CA LEU A 207 -1.45 1.58 -15.42
C LEU A 207 -0.63 0.31 -15.40
N ALA A 208 -1.22 -0.84 -15.71
CA ALA A 208 -0.51 -2.13 -15.78
C ALA A 208 0.61 -2.13 -16.82
N ASN A 209 0.42 -1.42 -17.95
CA ASN A 209 1.38 -1.37 -19.05
C ASN A 209 2.48 -0.32 -18.86
N GLN A 210 2.25 0.74 -18.07
CA GLN A 210 3.14 1.89 -18.00
C GLN A 210 3.81 2.09 -16.64
N SER A 211 3.27 1.50 -15.55
CA SER A 211 3.79 1.74 -14.21
C SER A 211 5.06 0.94 -13.94
N ILE A 212 6.02 1.59 -13.30
CA ILE A 212 7.25 1.00 -12.77
C ILE A 212 7.49 1.51 -11.36
N SER A 213 8.08 0.68 -10.50
CA SER A 213 8.40 1.03 -9.11
C SER A 213 9.89 0.96 -8.88
N LEU A 214 10.41 1.92 -8.09
CA LEU A 214 11.80 1.95 -7.63
C LEU A 214 11.88 1.64 -6.12
N PRO A 215 13.00 1.07 -5.65
CA PRO A 215 13.23 0.86 -4.23
C PRO A 215 13.45 2.19 -3.50
N VAL A 216 12.72 2.38 -2.38
CA VAL A 216 12.82 3.60 -1.54
C VAL A 216 12.86 3.28 -0.05
N HIS A 217 13.12 2.01 0.31
CA HIS A 217 13.15 1.55 1.70
C HIS A 217 14.25 2.23 2.53
N GLU A 218 14.22 2.07 3.83
CA GLU A 218 15.08 2.72 4.82
C GLU A 218 16.58 2.46 4.66
N PHE A 219 16.95 1.39 3.95
CA PHE A 219 18.35 1.06 3.65
C PHE A 219 18.86 1.67 2.33
N ILE A 220 18.02 2.46 1.65
CA ILE A 220 18.45 3.27 0.49
C ILE A 220 18.93 4.62 1.01
N ASP A 221 20.20 4.90 0.83
CA ASP A 221 20.81 6.20 1.10
C ASP A 221 20.69 7.15 -0.11
N GLU A 222 21.01 8.41 0.09
CA GLU A 222 20.92 9.45 -0.93
C GLU A 222 21.76 9.12 -2.17
N SER A 223 22.95 8.56 -1.99
CA SER A 223 23.84 8.20 -3.12
C SER A 223 23.20 7.17 -4.04
N LYS A 224 22.46 6.22 -3.48
CA LYS A 224 21.71 5.22 -4.26
C LYS A 224 20.50 5.84 -4.98
N VAL A 225 19.83 6.83 -4.36
CA VAL A 225 18.75 7.59 -5.00
C VAL A 225 19.29 8.36 -6.19
N VAL A 226 20.39 9.10 -6.03
CA VAL A 226 21.07 9.83 -7.12
C VAL A 226 21.47 8.88 -8.24
N ARG A 227 22.11 7.76 -7.91
CA ARG A 227 22.49 6.74 -8.91
C ARG A 227 21.30 6.20 -9.69
N MET A 228 20.16 5.95 -9.04
CA MET A 228 18.94 5.52 -9.75
C MET A 228 18.46 6.58 -10.74
N SER A 229 18.49 7.85 -10.35
CA SER A 229 18.14 8.97 -11.23
C SER A 229 19.09 9.07 -12.41
N GLU A 230 20.41 9.03 -12.19
CA GLU A 230 21.43 9.06 -13.26
C GLU A 230 21.23 7.91 -14.27
N CYS A 231 20.94 6.69 -13.78
CA CYS A 231 20.62 5.57 -14.67
C CYS A 231 19.35 5.79 -15.49
N ILE A 232 18.35 6.49 -14.95
CA ILE A 232 17.12 6.80 -15.67
C ILE A 232 17.38 7.89 -16.71
N HIS A 233 18.09 8.97 -16.35
CA HIS A 233 18.48 10.01 -17.31
C HIS A 233 19.33 9.47 -18.47
N SER A 234 20.22 8.51 -18.21
CA SER A 234 21.02 7.90 -19.27
C SER A 234 20.23 7.02 -20.25
N PHE A 235 19.00 6.65 -19.87
CA PHE A 235 18.11 5.84 -20.69
C PHE A 235 17.26 6.70 -21.64
N PHE A 236 16.86 7.89 -21.22
CA PHE A 236 16.06 8.82 -22.00
C PHE A 236 16.91 9.82 -22.77
#